data_3f77560ab91e5de74aaf628aaa7dd569
#
_entry.id   3f77560ab91e5de74aaf628aaa7dd569
#
_cell.length_a   1.000
_cell.length_b   1.000
_cell.length_c   1.000
_cell.angle_alpha   90.00
_cell.angle_beta   90.00
_cell.angle_gamma   90.00
#
_symmetry.space_group_name_H-M   'P 1'
#
loop_
_entity.id
_entity.type
_entity.pdbx_description
1 polymer ?
#
loop_
_entity_poly.entity_id
_entity_poly.type
_entity_poly.pdbx_seq_one_letter_code
_entity_poly.pdbx_strand_id
1 'polypeptide(L)'
;MHEMSICESILQIMEDQAQAQNFTKIEKVRLEIGPFSGVELDALRFGFEVVTRNTLADNCVLEIIETKGQAWCMECAETVQINERYEACPKCAGHQLQVSSGDELRIKDMEVN
;
A
#
# COMPACT_ATOMS: atom_id res chain seq x y z
N MET A 1 -4.45 -7.19 10.98
CA MET A 1 -3.08 -6.76 10.67
C MET A 1 -2.72 -5.57 11.54
N HIS A 2 -1.48 -5.48 11.95
CA HIS A 2 -1.06 -4.43 12.88
C HIS A 2 -0.52 -3.22 12.13
N GLU A 3 -1.36 -2.21 11.93
CA GLU A 3 -0.99 -1.02 11.17
C GLU A 3 0.18 -0.28 11.79
N MET A 4 0.31 -0.30 13.12
CA MET A 4 1.46 0.33 13.78
C MET A 4 2.78 -0.33 13.39
N SER A 5 2.81 -1.66 13.34
CA SER A 5 4.01 -2.40 12.90
C SER A 5 4.35 -2.10 11.44
N ILE A 6 3.35 -1.94 10.60
CA ILE A 6 3.54 -1.55 9.20
C ILE A 6 4.18 -0.16 9.13
N CYS A 7 3.69 0.79 9.92
CA CYS A 7 4.24 2.14 9.96
C CYS A 7 5.69 2.15 10.45
N GLU A 8 6.01 1.34 11.45
CA GLU A 8 7.38 1.21 11.93
C GLU A 8 8.31 0.64 10.85
N SER A 9 7.83 -0.35 10.10
CA SER A 9 8.59 -0.93 9.00
C SER A 9 8.82 0.08 7.87
N ILE A 10 7.80 0.87 7.55
CA ILE A 10 7.91 1.93 6.54
C ILE A 10 8.94 2.96 6.99
N LEU A 11 8.88 3.38 8.24
CA LEU A 11 9.85 4.33 8.78
C LEU A 11 11.27 3.79 8.68
N GLN A 12 11.47 2.51 9.00
CA GLN A 12 12.79 1.88 8.91
C GLN A 12 13.32 1.91 7.47
N ILE A 13 12.47 1.61 6.50
CA ILE A 13 12.86 1.67 5.09
C ILE A 13 13.26 3.10 4.72
N MET A 14 12.50 4.10 5.17
CA MET A 14 12.80 5.50 4.90
C MET A 14 14.12 5.92 5.51
N GLU A 15 14.40 5.48 6.73
CA GLU A 15 15.66 5.79 7.41
C GLU A 15 16.84 5.14 6.69
N ASP A 16 16.68 3.89 6.24
CA ASP A 16 17.72 3.20 5.49
C ASP A 16 18.02 3.90 4.16
N GLN A 17 16.98 4.36 3.47
CA GLN A 17 17.15 5.11 2.22
C GLN A 17 17.83 6.46 2.47
N ALA A 18 17.51 7.11 3.57
CA ALA A 18 18.13 8.39 3.93
C ALA A 18 19.64 8.24 4.11
N GLN A 19 20.08 7.17 4.75
CA GLN A 19 21.50 6.89 4.89
C GLN A 19 22.15 6.58 3.54
N ALA A 20 21.49 5.77 2.72
CA ALA A 20 22.05 5.36 1.43
C ALA A 20 22.17 6.52 0.45
N GLN A 21 21.25 7.48 0.49
CA GLN A 21 21.14 8.55 -0.49
C GLN A 21 21.43 9.95 0.08
N ASN A 22 21.84 10.02 1.33
CA ASN A 22 22.29 11.25 1.99
C ASN A 22 21.26 12.38 2.03
N PHE A 23 20.00 12.04 2.34
CA PHE A 23 19.02 13.07 2.66
C PHE A 23 18.67 13.02 4.14
N THR A 24 18.15 14.13 4.68
CA THR A 24 17.90 14.27 6.10
C THR A 24 16.45 14.49 6.45
N LYS A 25 15.61 14.78 5.47
CA LYS A 25 14.20 15.03 5.70
C LYS A 25 13.36 14.52 4.54
N ILE A 26 12.21 13.94 4.90
CA ILE A 26 11.21 13.49 3.94
C ILE A 26 10.03 14.45 4.01
N GLU A 27 9.65 15.02 2.88
CA GLU A 27 8.55 15.96 2.80
C GLU A 27 7.25 15.28 2.42
N LYS A 28 7.32 14.21 1.63
CA LYS A 28 6.15 13.47 1.19
C LYS A 28 6.54 12.02 0.92
N VAL A 29 5.63 11.10 1.26
CA VAL A 29 5.77 9.69 0.89
C VAL A 29 4.49 9.23 0.25
N ARG A 30 4.60 8.49 -0.85
CA ARG A 30 3.46 7.88 -1.52
C ARG A 30 3.50 6.38 -1.34
N LEU A 31 2.40 5.83 -0.84
CA LEU A 31 2.24 4.40 -0.64
C LEU A 31 1.21 3.86 -1.61
N GLU A 32 1.51 2.71 -2.21
CA GLU A 32 0.52 1.97 -2.99
C GLU A 32 -0.08 0.89 -2.09
N ILE A 33 -1.40 0.92 -1.93
CA ILE A 33 -2.12 -0.01 -1.06
C ILE A 33 -3.30 -0.58 -1.84
N GLY A 34 -3.33 -1.91 -1.95
CA GLY A 34 -4.39 -2.60 -2.66
C GLY A 34 -5.54 -3.01 -1.75
N PRO A 35 -6.71 -3.30 -2.32
CA PRO A 35 -7.90 -3.68 -1.53
C PRO A 35 -7.73 -5.00 -0.80
N PHE A 36 -6.78 -5.84 -1.21
CA PHE A 36 -6.55 -7.16 -0.59
C PHE A 36 -5.39 -7.15 0.40
N SER A 37 -4.83 -5.98 0.70
CA SER A 37 -3.69 -5.87 1.63
C SER A 37 -4.08 -6.16 3.08
N GLY A 38 -5.36 -6.05 3.42
CA GLY A 38 -5.82 -6.22 4.79
C GLY A 38 -5.54 -5.01 5.68
N VAL A 39 -5.09 -3.90 5.11
CA VAL A 39 -4.76 -2.69 5.87
C VAL A 39 -5.99 -1.81 6.03
N GLU A 40 -6.24 -1.37 7.27
CA GLU A 40 -7.27 -0.39 7.54
C GLU A 40 -6.63 1.00 7.40
N LEU A 41 -7.09 1.78 6.41
CA LEU A 41 -6.41 3.02 6.00
C LEU A 41 -6.40 4.10 7.08
N ASP A 42 -7.49 4.28 7.82
CA ASP A 42 -7.54 5.29 8.86
C ASP A 42 -6.57 4.96 9.99
N ALA A 43 -6.50 3.69 10.36
CA ALA A 43 -5.55 3.23 11.37
C ALA A 43 -4.10 3.39 10.89
N LEU A 44 -3.87 3.15 9.60
CA LEU A 44 -2.55 3.35 9.03
C LEU A 44 -2.14 4.82 9.09
N ARG A 45 -3.02 5.72 8.70
CA ARG A 45 -2.76 7.16 8.74
C ARG A 45 -2.46 7.64 10.16
N PHE A 46 -3.24 7.18 11.12
CA PHE A 46 -3.02 7.53 12.52
C PHE A 46 -1.69 6.99 13.01
N GLY A 47 -1.42 5.72 12.76
CA GLY A 47 -0.16 5.09 13.16
C GLY A 47 1.05 5.76 12.53
N PHE A 48 0.94 6.15 11.28
CA PHE A 48 2.00 6.85 10.57
C PHE A 48 2.33 8.19 11.26
N GLU A 49 1.30 8.96 11.60
CA GLU A 49 1.49 10.22 12.30
C GLU A 49 2.20 10.02 13.64
N VAL A 50 1.80 9.00 14.39
CA VAL A 50 2.39 8.71 15.70
C VAL A 50 3.86 8.26 15.58
N VAL A 51 4.12 7.32 14.67
CA VAL A 51 5.45 6.71 14.52
C VAL A 51 6.47 7.70 13.98
N THR A 52 6.06 8.62 13.12
CA THR A 52 7.00 9.55 12.47
C THR A 52 7.31 10.80 13.29
N ARG A 53 6.66 11.01 14.43
CA ARG A 53 6.94 12.17 15.28
C ARG A 53 8.40 12.19 15.70
N ASN A 54 9.03 13.37 15.57
CA ASN A 54 10.43 13.58 15.94
C ASN A 54 11.42 12.73 15.12
N THR A 55 11.02 12.33 13.91
CA THR A 55 11.89 11.61 12.99
C THR A 55 12.09 12.45 11.73
N LEU A 56 12.89 11.93 10.79
CA LEU A 56 13.09 12.60 9.49
C LEU A 56 11.79 12.75 8.69
N ALA A 57 10.76 11.99 9.04
CA ALA A 57 9.46 12.05 8.36
C ALA A 57 8.40 12.80 9.18
N ASP A 58 8.82 13.52 10.22
CA ASP A 58 7.88 14.32 11.01
C ASP A 58 7.21 15.36 10.11
N ASN A 59 5.89 15.46 10.21
CA ASN A 59 5.07 16.37 9.40
C ASN A 59 5.12 16.10 7.89
N CYS A 60 5.64 14.96 7.45
CA CYS A 60 5.61 14.66 6.02
C CYS A 60 4.18 14.37 5.57
N VAL A 61 3.91 14.63 4.30
CA VAL A 61 2.61 14.35 3.71
C VAL A 61 2.57 12.86 3.35
N LEU A 62 1.56 12.15 3.85
CA LEU A 62 1.31 10.76 3.48
C LEU A 62 0.22 10.74 2.41
N GLU A 63 0.59 10.31 1.21
CA GLU A 63 -0.37 10.12 0.13
C GLU A 63 -0.55 8.63 -0.10
N ILE A 64 -1.80 8.17 -0.03
CA ILE A 64 -2.13 6.77 -0.28
C ILE A 64 -2.74 6.66 -1.66
N ILE A 65 -2.12 5.82 -2.49
CA ILE A 65 -2.62 5.50 -3.83
C ILE A 65 -3.26 4.12 -3.71
N GLU A 66 -4.59 4.09 -3.84
CA GLU A 66 -5.32 2.83 -3.77
C GLU A 66 -5.27 2.16 -5.13
N THR A 67 -4.68 0.98 -5.19
CA THR A 67 -4.61 0.20 -6.41
C THR A 67 -5.89 -0.64 -6.54
N LYS A 68 -6.10 -1.17 -7.74
CA LYS A 68 -7.30 -1.96 -8.02
C LYS A 68 -7.02 -3.44 -7.88
N GLY A 69 -8.02 -4.17 -7.40
CA GLY A 69 -7.96 -5.63 -7.36
C GLY A 69 -8.20 -6.21 -8.74
N GLN A 70 -7.34 -7.13 -9.15
CA GLN A 70 -7.46 -7.81 -10.44
C GLN A 70 -7.29 -9.30 -10.27
N ALA A 71 -7.95 -10.05 -11.15
CA ALA A 71 -7.84 -11.49 -11.16
C ALA A 71 -7.94 -12.00 -12.58
N TRP A 72 -7.26 -13.09 -12.85
CA TRP A 72 -7.41 -13.84 -14.09
C TRP A 72 -8.61 -14.77 -13.97
N CYS A 73 -9.58 -14.63 -14.86
CA CYS A 73 -10.72 -15.54 -14.92
C CYS A 73 -10.38 -16.68 -15.85
N MET A 74 -10.38 -17.90 -15.33
CA MET A 74 -10.03 -19.07 -16.12
C MET A 74 -11.09 -19.42 -17.16
N GLU A 75 -12.35 -19.10 -16.89
CA GLU A 75 -13.43 -19.35 -17.83
C GLU A 75 -13.47 -18.33 -18.96
N CYS A 76 -13.31 -17.04 -18.64
CA CYS A 76 -13.28 -15.99 -19.63
C CYS A 76 -11.93 -15.86 -20.34
N ALA A 77 -10.88 -16.44 -19.78
CA ALA A 77 -9.50 -16.34 -20.25
C ALA A 77 -9.06 -14.88 -20.43
N GLU A 78 -9.36 -14.05 -19.41
CA GLU A 78 -8.96 -12.65 -19.40
C GLU A 78 -8.88 -12.11 -17.98
N THR A 79 -8.21 -10.98 -17.84
CA THR A 79 -8.10 -10.28 -16.55
C THR A 79 -9.38 -9.48 -16.30
N VAL A 80 -9.94 -9.61 -15.11
CA VAL A 80 -11.11 -8.86 -14.68
C VAL A 80 -10.79 -8.09 -13.41
N GLN A 81 -11.54 -7.01 -13.18
CA GLN A 81 -11.40 -6.21 -11.98
C GLN A 81 -12.36 -6.74 -10.91
N ILE A 82 -11.85 -6.96 -9.70
CA ILE A 82 -12.65 -7.36 -8.54
C ILE A 82 -12.33 -6.45 -7.36
N ASN A 83 -13.29 -6.32 -6.46
CA ASN A 83 -13.14 -5.47 -5.28
C ASN A 83 -12.85 -6.27 -4.01
N GLU A 84 -13.22 -7.55 -3.99
CA GLU A 84 -13.03 -8.44 -2.85
C GLU A 84 -12.49 -9.78 -3.34
N ARG A 85 -11.71 -10.46 -2.48
CA ARG A 85 -11.00 -11.69 -2.85
C ARG A 85 -11.89 -12.81 -3.34
N TYR A 86 -13.08 -12.96 -2.78
CA TYR A 86 -13.95 -14.07 -3.11
C TYR A 86 -15.13 -13.65 -3.97
N GLU A 87 -15.00 -12.51 -4.61
CA GLU A 87 -16.03 -12.00 -5.50
C GLU A 87 -16.10 -12.83 -6.78
N ALA A 88 -17.30 -13.00 -7.30
CA ALA A 88 -17.50 -13.70 -8.57
C ALA A 88 -16.99 -12.86 -9.75
N CYS A 89 -16.64 -13.52 -10.84
CA CYS A 89 -16.25 -12.81 -12.05
C CYS A 89 -17.40 -11.90 -12.50
N PRO A 90 -17.16 -10.61 -12.74
CA PRO A 90 -18.21 -9.68 -13.15
C PRO A 90 -18.76 -9.97 -14.55
N LYS A 91 -18.06 -10.78 -15.34
CA LYS A 91 -18.49 -11.12 -16.71
C LYS A 91 -19.24 -12.44 -16.80
N CYS A 92 -18.74 -13.48 -16.13
CA CYS A 92 -19.34 -14.82 -16.24
C CYS A 92 -19.98 -15.32 -14.95
N ALA A 93 -19.85 -14.57 -13.85
CA ALA A 93 -20.34 -14.92 -12.53
C ALA A 93 -19.71 -16.20 -11.95
N GLY A 94 -18.68 -16.72 -12.58
CA GLY A 94 -17.95 -17.89 -12.07
C GLY A 94 -16.98 -17.49 -10.97
N HIS A 95 -16.44 -18.51 -10.28
CA HIS A 95 -15.52 -18.27 -9.17
C HIS A 95 -14.11 -18.82 -9.43
N GLN A 96 -13.81 -19.19 -10.66
CA GLN A 96 -12.47 -19.68 -11.00
C GLN A 96 -11.56 -18.49 -11.31
N LEU A 97 -11.27 -17.72 -10.29
CA LEU A 97 -10.46 -16.52 -10.38
C LEU A 97 -9.14 -16.73 -9.65
N GLN A 98 -8.07 -16.25 -10.26
CA GLN A 98 -6.75 -16.23 -9.65
C GLN A 98 -6.34 -14.77 -9.48
N VAL A 99 -6.21 -14.32 -8.25
CA VAL A 99 -5.85 -12.94 -7.96
C VAL A 99 -4.47 -12.65 -8.53
N SER A 100 -4.36 -11.58 -9.33
CA SER A 100 -3.11 -11.17 -9.95
C SER A 100 -2.56 -9.86 -9.40
N SER A 101 -3.42 -9.00 -8.83
CA SER A 101 -2.97 -7.78 -8.17
C SER A 101 -4.03 -7.29 -7.19
N GLY A 102 -3.68 -6.36 -6.31
CA GLY A 102 -4.58 -5.81 -5.31
C GLY A 102 -4.11 -6.02 -3.88
N ASP A 103 -2.97 -6.68 -3.69
CA ASP A 103 -2.39 -6.92 -2.38
C ASP A 103 -1.19 -6.02 -2.10
N GLU A 104 -1.00 -4.98 -2.91
CA GLU A 104 0.13 -4.07 -2.75
C GLU A 104 0.14 -3.39 -1.38
N LEU A 105 1.32 -3.27 -0.83
CA LEU A 105 1.61 -2.48 0.36
C LEU A 105 3.07 -2.10 0.26
N ARG A 106 3.34 -0.98 -0.42
CA ARG A 106 4.72 -0.59 -0.71
C ARG A 106 4.86 0.91 -0.87
N ILE A 107 6.08 1.39 -0.67
CA ILE A 107 6.42 2.78 -0.95
C ILE A 107 6.61 2.90 -2.47
N LYS A 108 5.84 3.79 -3.10
CA LYS A 108 6.00 4.08 -4.51
C LYS A 108 7.17 5.03 -4.73
N ASP A 109 7.17 6.14 -4.01
CA ASP A 109 8.24 7.12 -4.08
C ASP A 109 8.16 8.08 -2.89
N MET A 110 9.15 8.95 -2.80
CA MET A 110 9.23 9.95 -1.74
C MET A 110 9.74 11.26 -2.34
N GLU A 111 9.30 12.39 -1.76
CA GLU A 111 9.90 13.68 -2.01
C GLU A 111 10.75 14.04 -0.80
N VAL A 112 12.02 14.31 -1.02
CA VAL A 112 13.00 14.56 0.03
C VAL A 112 13.72 15.87 -0.20
N ASN A 113 14.44 16.36 0.83
CA ASN A 113 15.20 17.60 0.71
C ASN A 113 16.47 17.46 -0.13
#